data_d4e4572bbb4486e6ecf257dd45f82837
#
_entry.id   d4e4572bbb4486e6ecf257dd45f82837
#
_cell.length_a   1.000
_cell.length_b   1.000
_cell.length_c   1.000
_cell.angle_alpha   90.00
_cell.angle_beta   90.00
_cell.angle_gamma   90.00
#
_symmetry.space_group_name_H-M   'P 1'
#
loop_
_entity.id
_entity.type
_entity.pdbx_description
1 polymer ?
#
loop_
_entity_poly.entity_id
_entity_poly.type
_entity_poly.pdbx_seq_one_letter_code
_entity_poly.pdbx_strand_id
1 'polypeptide(L)'
;MSINEVRYLPECGSTNAYVKEHFEEFGPVGAVYTTNQTAGRGRLGRTWVNAEGKALYYTVAIREPLAQPATLPLLASLAVRRQLSLRYGVECQIKWPNDLLLNGKKIVGILCEGVSYGYQQQGRGILCGIGINLAQPQSYFDAADLPHGTSLALQGANIDLTTDPEWLAEALTDFGFDRPMYVFARDGFAPFREEYKKACVNIGRRVTFDLPGGGEGSGEAVDIDEEGRLVVRTDSGEEHVFTGEVSVHGIYGAV
;
A
#
# COMPACT_ATOMS: atom_id res chain seq x y z
N MET A 1 -5.97 -27.26 1.47
CA MET A 1 -5.75 -25.82 1.59
C MET A 1 -4.27 -25.64 1.83
N SER A 2 -3.54 -25.02 0.92
CA SER A 2 -2.14 -24.66 1.19
C SER A 2 -2.17 -23.58 2.26
N ILE A 3 -1.54 -23.86 3.40
CA ILE A 3 -1.28 -22.81 4.39
C ILE A 3 -0.30 -21.88 3.72
N ASN A 4 -0.71 -20.67 3.43
CA ASN A 4 0.18 -19.67 2.87
C ASN A 4 1.30 -19.40 3.89
N GLU A 5 2.53 -19.52 3.43
CA GLU A 5 3.69 -19.33 4.29
C GLU A 5 3.84 -17.84 4.62
N VAL A 6 3.81 -17.49 5.90
CA VAL A 6 4.17 -16.16 6.40
C VAL A 6 5.47 -16.28 7.18
N ARG A 7 6.53 -15.73 6.64
CA ARG A 7 7.90 -15.90 7.14
C ARG A 7 8.33 -14.67 7.93
N TYR A 8 8.66 -14.84 9.21
CA TYR A 8 9.25 -13.78 10.04
C TYR A 8 10.76 -13.66 9.78
N LEU A 9 11.23 -12.43 9.63
CA LEU A 9 12.65 -12.08 9.58
C LEU A 9 12.98 -11.18 10.79
N PRO A 10 13.95 -11.55 11.65
CA PRO A 10 14.35 -10.67 12.77
C PRO A 10 14.81 -9.29 12.31
N GLU A 11 15.52 -9.25 11.18
CA GLU A 11 15.97 -8.04 10.49
C GLU A 11 16.16 -8.34 9.00
N CYS A 12 15.94 -7.34 8.16
CA CYS A 12 16.37 -7.39 6.76
C CYS A 12 16.65 -5.98 6.21
N GLY A 13 17.36 -5.90 5.08
CA GLY A 13 17.55 -4.64 4.37
C GLY A 13 16.21 -4.07 3.89
N SER A 14 15.48 -4.86 3.14
CA SER A 14 14.13 -4.53 2.64
C SER A 14 13.35 -5.82 2.41
N THR A 15 12.12 -5.90 2.91
CA THR A 15 11.23 -7.04 2.68
C THR A 15 10.93 -7.23 1.19
N ASN A 16 10.78 -6.15 0.41
CA ASN A 16 10.64 -6.23 -1.05
C ASN A 16 11.88 -6.83 -1.71
N ALA A 17 13.08 -6.41 -1.29
CA ALA A 17 14.33 -6.96 -1.85
C ALA A 17 14.47 -8.44 -1.51
N TYR A 18 14.19 -8.82 -0.26
CA TYR A 18 14.22 -10.22 0.18
C TYR A 18 13.24 -11.08 -0.64
N VAL A 19 11.98 -10.67 -0.75
CA VAL A 19 10.97 -11.40 -1.54
C VAL A 19 11.39 -11.50 -3.00
N LYS A 20 11.95 -10.45 -3.58
CA LYS A 20 12.41 -10.47 -4.97
C LYS A 20 13.52 -11.48 -5.20
N GLU A 21 14.48 -11.60 -4.27
CA GLU A 21 15.60 -12.54 -4.33
C GLU A 21 15.12 -13.99 -4.16
N HIS A 22 14.15 -14.22 -3.28
CA HIS A 22 13.62 -15.55 -2.92
C HIS A 22 12.26 -15.85 -3.57
N PHE A 23 11.89 -15.13 -4.65
CA PHE A 23 10.52 -15.15 -5.19
C PHE A 23 10.02 -16.54 -5.57
N GLU A 24 10.91 -17.41 -6.07
CA GLU A 24 10.58 -18.77 -6.49
C GLU A 24 10.31 -19.73 -5.33
N GLU A 25 10.73 -19.39 -4.11
CA GLU A 25 10.50 -20.20 -2.92
C GLU A 25 9.07 -20.07 -2.38
N PHE A 26 8.34 -19.01 -2.80
CA PHE A 26 6.97 -18.80 -2.36
C PHE A 26 5.98 -19.57 -3.23
N GLY A 27 4.86 -19.97 -2.60
CA GLY A 27 3.70 -20.52 -3.30
C GLY A 27 2.97 -19.47 -4.16
N PRO A 28 1.74 -19.76 -4.61
CA PRO A 28 0.93 -18.79 -5.37
C PRO A 28 0.75 -17.46 -4.65
N VAL A 29 0.54 -17.50 -3.33
CA VAL A 29 0.58 -16.37 -2.42
C VAL A 29 1.42 -16.75 -1.22
N GLY A 30 2.42 -15.95 -0.87
CA GLY A 30 3.26 -16.15 0.31
C GLY A 30 3.84 -14.81 0.76
N ALA A 31 4.26 -14.71 2.01
CA ALA A 31 4.67 -13.42 2.55
C ALA A 31 5.89 -13.49 3.48
N VAL A 32 6.53 -12.36 3.65
CA VAL A 32 7.50 -12.13 4.71
C VAL A 32 7.13 -10.87 5.50
N TYR A 33 7.54 -10.83 6.77
CA TYR A 33 7.46 -9.62 7.57
C TYR A 33 8.65 -9.47 8.51
N THR A 34 8.89 -8.23 8.91
CA THR A 34 9.84 -7.84 9.94
C THR A 34 9.34 -6.59 10.66
N THR A 35 9.87 -6.35 11.85
CA THR A 35 9.73 -5.06 12.56
C THR A 35 11.00 -4.22 12.49
N ASN A 36 12.07 -4.72 11.81
CA ASN A 36 13.35 -4.04 11.65
C ASN A 36 13.83 -4.10 10.20
N GLN A 37 13.59 -3.03 9.43
CA GLN A 37 13.97 -2.90 8.01
C GLN A 37 14.99 -1.78 7.84
N THR A 38 16.25 -2.12 7.55
CA THR A 38 17.39 -1.17 7.60
C THR A 38 17.61 -0.37 6.31
N ALA A 39 17.04 -0.79 5.19
CA ALA A 39 17.15 -0.12 3.88
C ALA A 39 15.79 -0.05 3.17
N GLY A 40 14.78 0.46 3.91
CA GLY A 40 13.40 0.58 3.43
C GLY A 40 13.28 1.48 2.21
N ARG A 41 12.43 1.09 1.26
CA ARG A 41 12.18 1.82 0.01
C ARG A 41 10.74 2.27 -0.10
N GLY A 42 10.55 3.49 -0.58
CA GLY A 42 9.27 4.04 -1.01
C GLY A 42 9.23 4.23 -2.53
N ARG A 43 8.12 4.76 -3.04
CA ARG A 43 7.97 5.13 -4.45
C ARG A 43 8.96 6.24 -4.83
N LEU A 44 9.31 6.30 -6.13
CA LEU A 44 10.14 7.37 -6.72
C LEU A 44 11.50 7.53 -6.02
N GLY A 45 12.10 6.43 -5.55
CA GLY A 45 13.42 6.46 -4.91
C GLY A 45 13.44 7.02 -3.48
N ARG A 46 12.28 7.32 -2.88
CA ARG A 46 12.19 7.76 -1.49
C ARG A 46 12.58 6.64 -0.52
N THR A 47 13.13 7.02 0.62
CA THR A 47 13.42 6.09 1.70
C THR A 47 12.19 5.92 2.60
N TRP A 48 11.91 4.68 3.00
CA TRP A 48 11.03 4.38 4.13
C TRP A 48 11.90 4.21 5.37
N VAL A 49 11.81 5.17 6.29
CA VAL A 49 12.71 5.25 7.44
C VAL A 49 12.42 4.11 8.42
N ASN A 50 13.48 3.46 8.94
CA ASN A 50 13.34 2.39 9.92
C ASN A 50 12.82 2.92 11.26
N ALA A 51 11.95 2.16 11.90
CA ALA A 51 11.40 2.44 13.23
C ALA A 51 11.51 1.21 14.12
N GLU A 52 12.70 0.70 14.29
CA GLU A 52 13.06 -0.56 14.93
C GLU A 52 12.07 -1.01 16.02
N GLY A 53 11.38 -2.12 15.76
CA GLY A 53 10.37 -2.70 16.64
C GLY A 53 9.03 -1.95 16.75
N LYS A 54 8.85 -0.79 16.06
CA LYS A 54 7.65 0.07 16.20
C LYS A 54 6.82 0.19 14.93
N ALA A 55 7.21 -0.53 13.88
CA ALA A 55 6.49 -0.61 12.61
C ALA A 55 6.40 -2.05 12.14
N LEU A 56 5.43 -2.34 11.28
CA LEU A 56 5.39 -3.56 10.50
C LEU A 56 5.86 -3.26 9.09
N TYR A 57 6.83 -4.03 8.62
CA TYR A 57 7.25 -4.10 7.21
C TYR A 57 6.87 -5.48 6.70
N TYR A 58 5.96 -5.50 5.75
CA TYR A 58 5.38 -6.72 5.20
C TYR A 58 5.49 -6.70 3.69
N THR A 59 5.79 -7.84 3.06
CA THR A 59 5.75 -7.99 1.61
C THR A 59 5.12 -9.34 1.25
N VAL A 60 4.09 -9.29 0.40
CA VAL A 60 3.49 -10.49 -0.20
C VAL A 60 4.06 -10.71 -1.61
N ALA A 61 4.41 -11.96 -1.91
CA ALA A 61 4.71 -12.47 -3.24
C ALA A 61 3.42 -13.03 -3.85
N ILE A 62 3.10 -12.63 -5.08
CA ILE A 62 1.94 -13.11 -5.84
C ILE A 62 2.45 -13.65 -7.18
N ARG A 63 2.32 -14.98 -7.35
CA ARG A 63 2.73 -15.69 -8.56
C ARG A 63 1.56 -16.00 -9.49
N GLU A 64 0.33 -15.79 -9.03
CA GLU A 64 -0.86 -15.92 -9.86
C GLU A 64 -0.88 -14.84 -10.95
N PRO A 65 -1.22 -15.19 -12.20
CA PRO A 65 -1.47 -14.23 -13.25
C PRO A 65 -2.65 -13.31 -12.86
N LEU A 66 -2.44 -12.01 -12.93
CA LEU A 66 -3.45 -11.02 -12.60
C LEU A 66 -4.01 -10.37 -13.88
N ALA A 67 -5.34 -10.21 -13.97
CA ALA A 67 -5.98 -9.49 -15.08
C ALA A 67 -5.51 -8.02 -15.14
N GLN A 68 -5.37 -7.38 -13.98
CA GLN A 68 -4.99 -5.97 -13.86
C GLN A 68 -3.90 -5.77 -12.79
N PRO A 69 -2.64 -6.21 -13.03
CA PRO A 69 -1.58 -6.18 -12.01
C PRO A 69 -1.27 -4.76 -11.50
N ALA A 70 -1.46 -3.74 -12.33
CA ALA A 70 -1.22 -2.33 -11.96
C ALA A 70 -2.18 -1.80 -10.87
N THR A 71 -3.34 -2.45 -10.67
CA THR A 71 -4.32 -2.06 -9.65
C THR A 71 -4.14 -2.78 -8.32
N LEU A 72 -3.12 -3.64 -8.19
CA LEU A 72 -2.82 -4.33 -6.93
C LEU A 72 -2.64 -3.39 -5.72
N PRO A 73 -2.02 -2.20 -5.84
CA PRO A 73 -1.94 -1.25 -4.73
C PRO A 73 -3.31 -0.82 -4.19
N LEU A 74 -4.34 -0.77 -5.05
CA LEU A 74 -5.70 -0.42 -4.66
C LEU A 74 -6.35 -1.54 -3.84
N LEU A 75 -6.20 -2.80 -4.28
CA LEU A 75 -6.63 -3.96 -3.48
C LEU A 75 -5.89 -4.01 -2.15
N ALA A 76 -4.57 -3.80 -2.14
CA ALA A 76 -3.75 -3.79 -0.94
C ALA A 76 -4.21 -2.70 0.05
N SER A 77 -4.58 -1.52 -0.45
CA SER A 77 -5.12 -0.44 0.39
C SER A 77 -6.41 -0.87 1.09
N LEU A 78 -7.33 -1.51 0.38
CA LEU A 78 -8.56 -2.06 0.98
C LEU A 78 -8.25 -3.17 1.98
N ALA A 79 -7.33 -4.08 1.64
CA ALA A 79 -6.91 -5.16 2.52
C ALA A 79 -6.41 -4.63 3.86
N VAL A 80 -5.46 -3.68 3.82
CA VAL A 80 -4.91 -3.07 5.04
C VAL A 80 -6.00 -2.32 5.81
N ARG A 81 -6.80 -1.49 5.13
CA ARG A 81 -7.89 -0.74 5.76
C ARG A 81 -8.83 -1.64 6.54
N ARG A 82 -9.27 -2.75 5.95
CA ARG A 82 -10.15 -3.74 6.59
C ARG A 82 -9.51 -4.37 7.83
N GLN A 83 -8.23 -4.77 7.75
CA GLN A 83 -7.55 -5.40 8.89
C GLN A 83 -7.31 -4.40 10.03
N LEU A 84 -6.96 -3.15 9.73
CA LEU A 84 -6.80 -2.10 10.75
C LEU A 84 -8.13 -1.74 11.42
N SER A 85 -9.23 -1.67 10.65
CA SER A 85 -10.57 -1.46 11.20
C SER A 85 -10.99 -2.63 12.10
N LEU A 86 -10.78 -3.87 11.66
CA LEU A 86 -11.12 -5.07 12.44
C LEU A 86 -10.33 -5.16 13.75
N ARG A 87 -9.02 -4.88 13.70
CA ARG A 87 -8.13 -5.06 14.86
C ARG A 87 -8.24 -3.93 15.88
N TYR A 88 -8.34 -2.69 15.40
CA TYR A 88 -8.21 -1.48 16.23
C TYR A 88 -9.46 -0.58 16.22
N GLY A 89 -10.48 -0.90 15.43
CA GLY A 89 -11.68 -0.06 15.31
C GLY A 89 -11.42 1.29 14.64
N VAL A 90 -10.33 1.45 13.88
CA VAL A 90 -9.98 2.72 13.22
C VAL A 90 -10.50 2.76 11.78
N GLU A 91 -10.98 3.93 11.36
CA GLU A 91 -11.46 4.16 10.00
C GLU A 91 -10.44 4.96 9.19
N CYS A 92 -9.60 4.23 8.44
CA CYS A 92 -8.62 4.84 7.56
C CYS A 92 -9.25 5.32 6.26
N GLN A 93 -8.77 6.46 5.77
CA GLN A 93 -9.05 6.94 4.41
C GLN A 93 -7.91 6.51 3.48
N ILE A 94 -8.23 6.31 2.21
CA ILE A 94 -7.23 5.96 1.19
C ILE A 94 -6.88 7.21 0.39
N LYS A 95 -5.61 7.60 0.39
CA LYS A 95 -5.08 8.57 -0.57
C LYS A 95 -4.56 7.80 -1.77
N TRP A 96 -5.26 7.93 -2.89
CA TRP A 96 -4.89 7.28 -4.16
C TRP A 96 -3.45 7.62 -4.56
N PRO A 97 -2.68 6.64 -5.08
CA PRO A 97 -3.08 5.25 -5.28
C PRO A 97 -2.65 4.29 -4.16
N ASN A 98 -1.85 4.71 -3.17
CA ASN A 98 -1.03 3.78 -2.38
C ASN A 98 -0.79 4.16 -0.92
N ASP A 99 -1.48 5.18 -0.40
CA ASP A 99 -1.30 5.63 0.99
C ASP A 99 -2.59 5.47 1.79
N LEU A 100 -2.48 5.07 3.07
CA LEU A 100 -3.59 5.17 4.00
C LEU A 100 -3.35 6.29 5.00
N LEU A 101 -4.41 7.00 5.28
CA LEU A 101 -4.44 8.12 6.21
C LEU A 101 -5.36 7.81 7.39
N LEU A 102 -4.96 8.26 8.56
CA LEU A 102 -5.80 8.32 9.74
C LEU A 102 -5.77 9.76 10.28
N ASN A 103 -6.95 10.39 10.37
CA ASN A 103 -7.09 11.81 10.72
C ASN A 103 -6.20 12.74 9.85
N GLY A 104 -6.16 12.49 8.54
CA GLY A 104 -5.41 13.28 7.56
C GLY A 104 -3.90 13.07 7.56
N LYS A 105 -3.34 12.17 8.40
CA LYS A 105 -1.92 11.86 8.47
C LYS A 105 -1.63 10.44 7.99
N LYS A 106 -0.50 10.25 7.33
CA LYS A 106 -0.10 8.96 6.74
C LYS A 106 0.32 7.95 7.81
N ILE A 107 -0.30 6.77 7.77
CA ILE A 107 0.05 5.63 8.63
C ILE A 107 0.53 4.41 7.83
N VAL A 108 0.19 4.32 6.54
CA VAL A 108 0.57 3.20 5.67
C VAL A 108 1.07 3.73 4.34
N GLY A 109 2.12 3.08 3.81
CA GLY A 109 2.58 3.23 2.44
C GLY A 109 2.71 1.87 1.77
N ILE A 110 2.34 1.80 0.48
CA ILE A 110 2.32 0.58 -0.33
C ILE A 110 3.24 0.76 -1.53
N LEU A 111 4.07 -0.25 -1.80
CA LEU A 111 4.98 -0.29 -2.94
C LEU A 111 4.91 -1.65 -3.65
N CYS A 112 4.25 -1.70 -4.80
CA CYS A 112 4.22 -2.90 -5.64
C CYS A 112 5.30 -2.83 -6.72
N GLU A 113 5.94 -3.98 -6.98
CA GLU A 113 7.00 -4.13 -7.98
C GLU A 113 6.78 -5.42 -8.78
N GLY A 114 6.92 -5.35 -10.11
CA GLY A 114 6.91 -6.53 -10.96
C GLY A 114 8.19 -7.38 -10.78
N VAL A 115 8.05 -8.69 -10.86
CA VAL A 115 9.16 -9.65 -10.78
C VAL A 115 9.13 -10.56 -11.99
N SER A 116 10.31 -10.73 -12.63
CA SER A 116 10.54 -11.80 -13.59
C SER A 116 11.29 -12.92 -12.90
N TYR A 117 10.89 -14.18 -13.12
CA TYR A 117 11.48 -15.33 -12.46
C TYR A 117 11.51 -16.56 -13.38
N GLY A 118 12.15 -17.64 -12.92
CA GLY A 118 12.25 -18.90 -13.66
C GLY A 118 13.27 -18.88 -14.78
N TYR A 119 13.29 -19.99 -15.54
CA TYR A 119 14.22 -20.17 -16.65
C TYR A 119 14.07 -19.04 -17.68
N GLN A 120 15.18 -18.39 -18.04
CA GLN A 120 15.22 -17.21 -18.92
C GLN A 120 14.27 -16.08 -18.50
N GLN A 121 13.87 -16.00 -17.23
CA GLN A 121 12.97 -14.97 -16.69
C GLN A 121 11.60 -14.89 -17.41
N GLN A 122 11.06 -16.01 -17.86
CA GLN A 122 9.78 -16.06 -18.57
C GLN A 122 8.58 -15.97 -17.62
N GLY A 123 8.74 -16.38 -16.35
CA GLY A 123 7.71 -16.21 -15.33
C GLY A 123 7.50 -14.72 -15.01
N ARG A 124 6.28 -14.35 -14.75
CA ARG A 124 5.90 -13.00 -14.30
C ARG A 124 5.13 -13.11 -13.00
N GLY A 125 5.49 -12.27 -12.05
CA GLY A 125 4.82 -12.13 -10.78
C GLY A 125 4.89 -10.71 -10.29
N ILE A 126 4.30 -10.46 -9.14
CA ILE A 126 4.30 -9.16 -8.51
C ILE A 126 4.52 -9.32 -7.02
N LEU A 127 5.29 -8.44 -6.43
CA LEU A 127 5.39 -8.29 -4.99
C LEU A 127 4.71 -7.00 -4.54
N CYS A 128 4.11 -7.02 -3.36
CA CYS A 128 3.46 -5.87 -2.77
C CYS A 128 4.00 -5.65 -1.35
N GLY A 129 4.84 -4.61 -1.21
CA GLY A 129 5.38 -4.17 0.06
C GLY A 129 4.44 -3.20 0.75
N ILE A 130 4.27 -3.38 2.06
CA ILE A 130 3.39 -2.58 2.91
C ILE A 130 4.16 -2.20 4.17
N GLY A 131 4.31 -0.89 4.42
CA GLY A 131 4.83 -0.35 5.67
C GLY A 131 3.70 0.21 6.51
N ILE A 132 3.54 -0.25 7.75
CA ILE A 132 2.50 0.20 8.69
C ILE A 132 3.17 0.82 9.91
N ASN A 133 2.85 2.07 10.19
CA ASN A 133 3.30 2.76 11.38
C ASN A 133 2.45 2.33 12.59
N LEU A 134 3.02 1.52 13.48
CA LEU A 134 2.30 0.98 14.63
C LEU A 134 2.40 1.88 15.87
N ALA A 135 3.61 2.09 16.40
CA ALA A 135 3.82 2.74 17.68
C ALA A 135 4.99 3.73 17.73
N GLN A 136 5.37 4.30 16.57
CA GLN A 136 6.38 5.36 16.56
C GLN A 136 5.87 6.59 17.34
N PRO A 137 6.70 7.20 18.22
CA PRO A 137 6.36 8.45 18.89
C PRO A 137 6.46 9.65 17.95
N GLN A 138 5.87 10.79 18.32
CA GLN A 138 5.94 12.01 17.52
C GLN A 138 7.39 12.43 17.23
N SER A 139 8.28 12.29 18.20
CA SER A 139 9.72 12.61 18.04
C SER A 139 10.42 11.83 16.93
N TYR A 140 9.94 10.63 16.59
CA TYR A 140 10.44 9.87 15.44
C TYR A 140 10.12 10.58 14.12
N PHE A 141 8.87 11.03 13.96
CA PHE A 141 8.44 11.73 12.74
C PHE A 141 9.12 13.09 12.61
N ASP A 142 9.31 13.80 13.73
CA ASP A 142 10.00 15.09 13.76
C ASP A 142 11.48 14.95 13.37
N ALA A 143 12.16 13.93 13.93
CA ALA A 143 13.58 13.67 13.62
C ALA A 143 13.81 13.19 12.17
N ALA A 144 12.81 12.53 11.58
CA ALA A 144 12.87 12.03 10.21
C ALA A 144 12.36 13.04 9.16
N ASP A 145 11.99 14.25 9.58
CA ASP A 145 11.34 15.28 8.74
C ASP A 145 10.10 14.75 7.98
N LEU A 146 9.23 14.07 8.74
CA LEU A 146 7.99 13.48 8.25
C LEU A 146 6.75 14.15 8.89
N PRO A 147 6.48 15.43 8.63
CA PRO A 147 5.44 16.21 9.32
C PRO A 147 4.02 15.67 9.10
N HIS A 148 3.84 14.91 8.02
CA HIS A 148 2.55 14.30 7.65
C HIS A 148 2.43 12.83 8.06
N GLY A 149 3.44 12.29 8.74
CA GLY A 149 3.44 10.93 9.28
C GLY A 149 2.72 10.86 10.62
N THR A 150 2.17 9.69 10.91
CA THR A 150 1.64 9.34 12.24
C THR A 150 1.71 7.83 12.44
N SER A 151 1.45 7.37 13.67
CA SER A 151 1.31 5.95 14.00
C SER A 151 -0.07 5.66 14.57
N LEU A 152 -0.47 4.39 14.56
CA LEU A 152 -1.73 3.94 15.16
C LEU A 152 -1.80 4.32 16.65
N ALA A 153 -0.70 4.15 17.40
CA ALA A 153 -0.63 4.51 18.81
C ALA A 153 -0.83 6.01 19.05
N LEU A 154 -0.23 6.89 18.21
CA LEU A 154 -0.47 8.35 18.29
C LEU A 154 -1.91 8.74 17.98
N GLN A 155 -2.63 7.90 17.27
CA GLN A 155 -4.04 8.08 16.95
C GLN A 155 -4.98 7.38 17.96
N GLY A 156 -4.44 6.91 19.08
CA GLY A 156 -5.21 6.36 20.19
C GLY A 156 -5.47 4.85 20.13
N ALA A 157 -4.94 4.13 19.15
CA ALA A 157 -5.06 2.68 19.12
C ALA A 157 -4.16 2.04 20.18
N ASN A 158 -4.68 1.00 20.85
CA ASN A 158 -3.90 0.20 21.78
C ASN A 158 -3.09 -0.85 21.01
N ILE A 159 -1.78 -0.69 20.93
CA ILE A 159 -0.87 -1.53 20.14
C ILE A 159 -0.06 -2.44 21.05
N ASP A 160 -0.11 -3.73 20.81
CA ASP A 160 0.79 -4.72 21.42
C ASP A 160 1.86 -5.13 20.39
N LEU A 161 3.05 -4.55 20.52
CA LEU A 161 4.17 -4.81 19.60
C LEU A 161 4.70 -6.25 19.67
N THR A 162 4.26 -7.06 20.64
CA THR A 162 4.67 -8.47 20.77
C THR A 162 3.80 -9.41 19.93
N THR A 163 2.56 -9.04 19.64
CA THR A 163 1.59 -9.88 18.95
C THR A 163 1.00 -9.25 17.68
N ASP A 164 0.83 -7.94 17.63
CA ASP A 164 0.16 -7.27 16.52
C ASP A 164 0.91 -7.39 15.18
N PRO A 165 2.26 -7.33 15.11
CA PRO A 165 2.95 -7.49 13.83
C PRO A 165 2.70 -8.85 13.17
N GLU A 166 2.75 -9.94 13.94
CA GLU A 166 2.47 -11.29 13.47
C GLU A 166 1.01 -11.43 13.05
N TRP A 167 0.08 -11.04 13.92
CA TRP A 167 -1.35 -11.09 13.63
C TRP A 167 -1.70 -10.32 12.34
N LEU A 168 -1.17 -9.11 12.16
CA LEU A 168 -1.40 -8.32 10.94
C LEU A 168 -0.82 -9.01 9.70
N ALA A 169 0.39 -9.57 9.80
CA ALA A 169 1.03 -10.26 8.68
C ALA A 169 0.21 -11.50 8.24
N GLU A 170 -0.26 -12.31 9.18
CA GLU A 170 -1.12 -13.46 8.91
C GLU A 170 -2.48 -13.03 8.35
N ALA A 171 -3.15 -12.06 8.99
CA ALA A 171 -4.46 -11.58 8.55
C ALA A 171 -4.41 -10.92 7.16
N LEU A 172 -3.34 -10.16 6.85
CA LEU A 172 -3.13 -9.61 5.52
C LEU A 172 -2.93 -10.72 4.48
N THR A 173 -2.14 -11.75 4.81
CA THR A 173 -1.91 -12.86 3.89
C THR A 173 -3.21 -13.61 3.60
N ASP A 174 -3.94 -14.05 4.61
CA ASP A 174 -5.15 -14.87 4.44
C ASP A 174 -6.34 -14.07 3.91
N PHE A 175 -6.71 -13.01 4.61
CA PHE A 175 -7.93 -12.26 4.34
C PHE A 175 -7.72 -11.09 3.38
N GLY A 176 -6.49 -10.54 3.38
CA GLY A 176 -6.13 -9.40 2.54
C GLY A 176 -5.77 -9.80 1.11
N PHE A 177 -5.07 -10.92 0.94
CA PHE A 177 -4.55 -11.34 -0.36
C PHE A 177 -5.07 -12.71 -0.80
N ASP A 178 -4.87 -13.80 -0.06
CA ASP A 178 -5.21 -15.13 -0.56
C ASP A 178 -6.70 -15.26 -0.95
N ARG A 179 -7.60 -14.90 -0.05
CA ARG A 179 -9.05 -15.03 -0.30
C ARG A 179 -9.57 -14.12 -1.41
N PRO A 180 -9.24 -12.80 -1.44
CA PRO A 180 -9.71 -11.94 -2.52
C PRO A 180 -9.01 -12.20 -3.85
N MET A 181 -7.82 -12.85 -3.84
CA MET A 181 -7.01 -13.07 -5.03
C MET A 181 -7.75 -13.87 -6.11
N TYR A 182 -8.59 -14.83 -5.73
CA TYR A 182 -9.37 -15.61 -6.69
C TYR A 182 -10.29 -14.71 -7.57
N VAL A 183 -10.91 -13.70 -6.97
CA VAL A 183 -11.75 -12.73 -7.70
C VAL A 183 -10.87 -11.72 -8.43
N PHE A 184 -9.87 -11.18 -7.73
CA PHE A 184 -9.02 -10.13 -8.29
C PHE A 184 -8.17 -10.62 -9.48
N ALA A 185 -7.64 -11.84 -9.43
CA ALA A 185 -6.85 -12.40 -10.53
C ALA A 185 -7.67 -12.51 -11.83
N ARG A 186 -8.96 -12.86 -11.72
CA ARG A 186 -9.87 -13.03 -12.85
C ARG A 186 -10.51 -11.73 -13.32
N ASP A 187 -11.04 -10.94 -12.38
CA ASP A 187 -11.96 -9.83 -12.68
C ASP A 187 -11.29 -8.46 -12.45
N GLY A 188 -10.03 -8.44 -11.97
CA GLY A 188 -9.30 -7.22 -11.68
C GLY A 188 -9.92 -6.40 -10.55
N PHE A 189 -9.85 -5.08 -10.69
CA PHE A 189 -10.26 -4.14 -9.64
C PHE A 189 -11.77 -3.88 -9.59
N ALA A 190 -12.49 -4.10 -10.68
CA ALA A 190 -13.91 -3.73 -10.81
C ALA A 190 -14.80 -4.17 -9.62
N PRO A 191 -14.68 -5.41 -9.06
CA PRO A 191 -15.49 -5.83 -7.91
C PRO A 191 -15.21 -5.06 -6.61
N PHE A 192 -14.07 -4.40 -6.51
CA PHE A 192 -13.60 -3.70 -5.31
C PHE A 192 -13.77 -2.18 -5.42
N ARG A 193 -14.09 -1.67 -6.61
CA ARG A 193 -14.13 -0.26 -6.97
C ARG A 193 -15.03 0.58 -6.06
N GLU A 194 -16.26 0.16 -5.85
CA GLU A 194 -17.23 0.95 -5.07
C GLU A 194 -16.84 1.07 -3.59
N GLU A 195 -16.23 0.04 -3.01
CA GLU A 195 -15.70 0.12 -1.66
C GLU A 195 -14.50 1.06 -1.58
N TYR A 196 -13.61 0.98 -2.58
CA TYR A 196 -12.44 1.85 -2.66
C TYR A 196 -12.86 3.33 -2.78
N LYS A 197 -13.80 3.65 -3.66
CA LYS A 197 -14.31 5.01 -3.86
C LYS A 197 -14.84 5.63 -2.57
N LYS A 198 -15.58 4.86 -1.76
CA LYS A 198 -16.11 5.33 -0.47
C LYS A 198 -15.02 5.69 0.53
N ALA A 199 -13.86 5.05 0.46
CA ALA A 199 -12.72 5.32 1.32
C ALA A 199 -11.73 6.33 0.73
N CYS A 200 -11.83 6.65 -0.56
CA CYS A 200 -10.86 7.47 -1.29
C CYS A 200 -11.01 8.96 -0.97
N VAL A 201 -10.02 9.53 -0.28
CA VAL A 201 -10.02 10.93 0.13
C VAL A 201 -9.83 11.92 -1.02
N ASN A 202 -9.35 11.45 -2.17
CA ASN A 202 -9.13 12.29 -3.35
C ASN A 202 -10.45 12.76 -3.97
N ILE A 203 -11.49 11.90 -3.97
CA ILE A 203 -12.77 12.19 -4.63
C ILE A 203 -13.46 13.40 -3.99
N GLY A 204 -13.93 14.32 -4.83
CA GLY A 204 -14.54 15.59 -4.43
C GLY A 204 -13.54 16.66 -4.02
N ARG A 205 -12.22 16.43 -4.22
CA ARG A 205 -11.18 17.40 -3.87
C ARG A 205 -10.42 17.87 -5.12
N ARG A 206 -9.90 19.09 -5.03
CA ARG A 206 -8.95 19.58 -6.01
C ARG A 206 -7.62 18.84 -5.86
N VAL A 207 -7.08 18.42 -7.00
CA VAL A 207 -5.80 17.68 -7.07
C VAL A 207 -4.89 18.33 -8.11
N THR A 208 -3.58 18.14 -7.92
CA THR A 208 -2.56 18.36 -8.94
C THR A 208 -1.90 17.03 -9.27
N PHE A 209 -1.53 16.80 -10.53
CA PHE A 209 -0.98 15.54 -11.01
C PHE A 209 0.01 15.75 -12.15
N ASP A 210 0.95 14.81 -12.28
CA ASP A 210 1.93 14.85 -13.36
C ASP A 210 1.27 14.49 -14.70
N LEU A 211 1.56 15.28 -15.74
CA LEU A 211 1.11 15.02 -17.11
C LEU A 211 2.06 14.07 -17.85
N PRO A 212 1.55 13.18 -18.70
CA PRO A 212 2.38 12.42 -19.63
C PRO A 212 3.19 13.36 -20.54
N GLY A 213 4.53 13.29 -20.46
CA GLY A 213 5.39 14.18 -21.24
C GLY A 213 5.95 15.39 -20.47
N GLY A 214 5.61 15.52 -19.20
CA GLY A 214 6.11 16.55 -18.27
C GLY A 214 5.13 17.72 -18.10
N GLY A 215 5.29 18.39 -16.95
CA GLY A 215 4.37 19.43 -16.50
C GLY A 215 3.29 18.92 -15.55
N GLU A 216 2.51 19.84 -14.99
CA GLU A 216 1.45 19.54 -14.03
C GLU A 216 0.06 19.85 -14.62
N GLY A 217 -0.88 18.96 -14.32
CA GLY A 217 -2.32 19.19 -14.50
C GLY A 217 -2.99 19.46 -13.16
N SER A 218 -4.15 20.10 -13.19
CA SER A 218 -4.97 20.28 -11.98
C SER A 218 -6.46 20.22 -12.29
N GLY A 219 -7.26 19.77 -11.33
CA GLY A 219 -8.70 19.68 -11.47
C GLY A 219 -9.36 19.10 -10.24
N GLU A 220 -10.63 18.75 -10.35
CA GLU A 220 -11.38 18.06 -9.32
C GLU A 220 -11.34 16.55 -9.58
N ALA A 221 -10.89 15.76 -8.60
CA ALA A 221 -10.98 14.30 -8.67
C ALA A 221 -12.44 13.89 -8.49
N VAL A 222 -13.02 13.26 -9.51
CA VAL A 222 -14.46 12.97 -9.55
C VAL A 222 -14.78 11.48 -9.44
N ASP A 223 -13.85 10.62 -9.83
CA ASP A 223 -14.09 9.17 -9.81
C ASP A 223 -12.78 8.37 -9.76
N ILE A 224 -12.90 7.07 -9.55
CA ILE A 224 -11.91 6.03 -9.88
C ILE A 224 -12.56 5.13 -10.93
N ASP A 225 -11.95 4.97 -12.08
CA ASP A 225 -12.53 4.13 -13.14
C ASP A 225 -12.28 2.63 -12.95
N GLU A 226 -12.76 1.80 -13.89
CA GLU A 226 -12.64 0.34 -13.81
C GLU A 226 -11.19 -0.17 -13.94
N GLU A 227 -10.32 0.64 -14.55
CA GLU A 227 -8.88 0.39 -14.63
C GLU A 227 -8.11 0.93 -13.42
N GLY A 228 -8.83 1.46 -12.40
CA GLY A 228 -8.23 1.97 -11.16
C GLY A 228 -7.57 3.35 -11.31
N ARG A 229 -7.78 4.06 -12.43
CA ARG A 229 -7.25 5.39 -12.66
C ARG A 229 -8.07 6.43 -11.92
N LEU A 230 -7.39 7.48 -11.45
CA LEU A 230 -8.08 8.64 -10.88
C LEU A 230 -8.63 9.50 -12.03
N VAL A 231 -9.94 9.68 -12.05
CA VAL A 231 -10.61 10.54 -13.03
C VAL A 231 -10.65 11.96 -12.47
N VAL A 232 -10.03 12.90 -13.21
CA VAL A 232 -9.93 14.31 -12.83
C VAL A 232 -10.63 15.16 -13.87
N ARG A 233 -11.62 15.95 -13.43
CA ARG A 233 -12.28 16.96 -14.25
C ARG A 233 -11.43 18.22 -14.28
N THR A 234 -10.94 18.57 -15.46
CA THR A 234 -10.15 19.78 -15.75
C THR A 234 -10.97 20.77 -16.57
N ASP A 235 -10.43 21.95 -16.83
CA ASP A 235 -11.06 22.96 -17.70
C ASP A 235 -11.12 22.49 -19.17
N SER A 236 -10.27 21.54 -19.56
CA SER A 236 -10.20 20.98 -20.92
C SER A 236 -10.98 19.66 -21.11
N GLY A 237 -11.52 19.09 -20.04
CA GLY A 237 -12.24 17.80 -20.07
C GLY A 237 -11.83 16.87 -18.93
N GLU A 238 -12.11 15.59 -19.08
CA GLU A 238 -11.74 14.57 -18.09
C GLU A 238 -10.37 13.96 -18.45
N GLU A 239 -9.50 13.91 -17.43
CA GLU A 239 -8.19 13.27 -17.49
C GLU A 239 -8.20 11.98 -16.66
N HIS A 240 -7.63 10.89 -17.19
CA HIS A 240 -7.51 9.59 -16.52
C HIS A 240 -6.07 9.38 -16.06
N VAL A 241 -5.79 9.69 -14.80
CA VAL A 241 -4.44 9.60 -14.21
C VAL A 241 -4.15 8.16 -13.82
N PHE A 242 -3.16 7.54 -14.48
CA PHE A 242 -2.81 6.14 -14.27
C PHE A 242 -1.66 5.95 -13.27
N THR A 243 -0.68 6.86 -13.28
CA THR A 243 0.53 6.78 -12.45
C THR A 243 1.03 8.20 -12.17
N GLY A 244 2.03 8.33 -11.34
CA GLY A 244 2.61 9.61 -10.99
C GLY A 244 2.33 10.01 -9.55
N GLU A 245 2.71 11.23 -9.20
CA GLU A 245 2.34 11.85 -7.93
C GLU A 245 1.01 12.59 -8.10
N VAL A 246 0.13 12.41 -7.14
CA VAL A 246 -1.08 13.21 -7.01
C VAL A 246 -1.05 13.90 -5.65
N SER A 247 -1.00 15.22 -5.69
CA SER A 247 -1.19 16.06 -4.51
C SER A 247 -2.66 16.39 -4.34
N VAL A 248 -3.15 16.36 -3.11
CA VAL A 248 -4.56 16.61 -2.77
C VAL A 248 -4.63 17.86 -1.92
N HIS A 249 -5.37 18.86 -2.35
CA HIS A 249 -5.53 20.10 -1.59
C HIS A 249 -6.18 19.81 -0.22
N GLY A 250 -5.59 20.38 0.84
CA GLY A 250 -5.98 20.15 2.22
C GLY A 250 -5.50 18.83 2.84
N ILE A 251 -4.67 18.07 2.11
CA ILE A 251 -3.99 16.88 2.61
C ILE A 251 -2.48 17.09 2.47
N TYR A 252 -1.71 16.78 3.50
CA TYR A 252 -0.25 16.98 3.57
C TYR A 252 0.20 18.45 3.38
N GLY A 253 -0.63 19.41 3.82
CA GLY A 253 -0.27 20.82 3.71
C GLY A 253 -0.31 21.39 2.30
N ALA A 254 -0.83 20.65 1.31
CA ALA A 254 -1.13 21.20 0.00
C ALA A 254 -2.26 22.25 0.14
N VAL A 255 -1.98 23.49 -0.27
CA VAL A 255 -2.87 24.66 -0.17
C VAL A 255 -3.88 24.66 -1.32
#